data_a9a61d9066c68bfc5d554fbdbc7abe54
#
_entry.id   a9a61d9066c68bfc5d554fbdbc7abe54
#
_cell.length_a   1.000
_cell.length_b   1.000
_cell.length_c   1.000
_cell.angle_alpha   90.00
_cell.angle_beta   90.00
_cell.angle_gamma   90.00
#
_symmetry.space_group_name_H-M   'P 1'
#
loop_
_entity.id
_entity.type
_entity.pdbx_description
1 polymer ?
#
loop_
_entity_poly.entity_id
_entity_poly.type
_entity_poly.pdbx_seq_one_letter_code
_entity_poly.pdbx_strand_id
1 'polypeptide(L)'
;MSNPFIQQLFKSRIHILEVMKINGYNTEEYEGFSLLEVDTMASQKMMDILLENPKSSKKAFIKYFINKITPADLSSIIDDLYDINQILTNEDVLILITNQNISDTLKENIVYLYDHHHKHVIVHDIRYLQFNGLKHRLVPEAHILSEKELEEFKKEFYLEHPKTQLPELDRFDAQCKLICARPGDVIRFKRMSQTSIESMYYRVCV
;
A
#
# COMPACT_ATOMS: atom_id res chain seq x y z
N MET A 1 -25.27 4.19 -21.12
CA MET A 1 -24.98 3.19 -20.07
C MET A 1 -23.49 3.33 -19.73
N SER A 2 -23.15 3.65 -18.49
CA SER A 2 -21.74 3.77 -18.09
C SER A 2 -21.06 2.40 -18.19
N ASN A 3 -19.88 2.38 -18.81
CA ASN A 3 -19.07 1.17 -18.92
C ASN A 3 -18.79 0.60 -17.50
N PRO A 4 -19.10 -0.67 -17.19
CA PRO A 4 -18.88 -1.24 -15.86
C PRO A 4 -17.41 -1.14 -15.40
N PHE A 5 -16.47 -1.13 -16.32
CA PHE A 5 -15.06 -0.95 -16.01
C PHE A 5 -14.74 0.48 -15.49
N ILE A 6 -15.38 1.52 -16.04
CA ILE A 6 -15.22 2.90 -15.56
C ILE A 6 -15.78 3.05 -14.14
N GLN A 7 -16.88 2.35 -13.82
CA GLN A 7 -17.39 2.31 -12.45
C GLN A 7 -16.40 1.65 -11.47
N GLN A 8 -15.70 0.59 -11.91
CA GLN A 8 -14.66 -0.03 -11.11
C GLN A 8 -13.47 0.90 -10.90
N LEU A 9 -13.02 1.61 -11.93
CA LEU A 9 -11.96 2.61 -11.84
C LEU A 9 -12.34 3.72 -10.87
N PHE A 10 -13.53 4.25 -11.00
CA PHE A 10 -14.06 5.30 -10.13
C PHE A 10 -14.08 4.89 -8.66
N LYS A 11 -14.65 3.70 -8.35
CA LYS A 11 -14.67 3.16 -6.99
C LYS A 11 -13.27 2.91 -6.44
N SER A 12 -12.39 2.31 -7.24
CA SER A 12 -11.01 2.04 -6.82
C SER A 12 -10.27 3.33 -6.47
N ARG A 13 -10.50 4.41 -7.24
CA ARG A 13 -9.92 5.72 -6.96
C ARG A 13 -10.39 6.30 -5.63
N ILE A 14 -11.70 6.26 -5.37
CA ILE A 14 -12.25 6.73 -4.09
C ILE A 14 -11.63 5.95 -2.92
N HIS A 15 -11.63 4.63 -3.00
CA HIS A 15 -11.20 3.81 -1.89
C HIS A 15 -9.69 3.83 -1.65
N ILE A 16 -8.87 3.92 -2.71
CA ILE A 16 -7.42 4.07 -2.50
C ILE A 16 -7.10 5.43 -1.88
N LEU A 17 -7.78 6.51 -2.27
CA LEU A 17 -7.61 7.82 -1.63
C LEU A 17 -8.05 7.80 -0.16
N GLU A 18 -9.16 7.14 0.18
CA GLU A 18 -9.56 6.95 1.58
C GLU A 18 -8.51 6.18 2.40
N VAL A 19 -7.93 5.13 1.82
CA VAL A 19 -6.85 4.35 2.45
C VAL A 19 -5.62 5.22 2.67
N MET A 20 -5.21 5.98 1.67
CA MET A 20 -4.05 6.87 1.77
C MET A 20 -4.28 8.00 2.79
N LYS A 21 -5.49 8.50 2.91
CA LYS A 21 -5.89 9.47 3.94
C LYS A 21 -5.76 8.88 5.35
N ILE A 22 -6.16 7.63 5.56
CA ILE A 22 -5.96 6.91 6.84
C ILE A 22 -4.46 6.76 7.15
N ASN A 23 -3.63 6.52 6.15
CA ASN A 23 -2.17 6.44 6.27
C ASN A 23 -1.49 7.82 6.44
N GLY A 24 -2.26 8.91 6.48
CA GLY A 24 -1.77 10.27 6.77
C GLY A 24 -1.30 11.06 5.56
N TYR A 25 -1.57 10.61 4.34
CA TYR A 25 -1.27 11.38 3.13
C TYR A 25 -2.33 12.43 2.84
N ASN A 26 -1.92 13.56 2.26
CA ASN A 26 -2.85 14.58 1.79
C ASN A 26 -3.50 14.16 0.47
N THR A 27 -4.84 14.07 0.46
CA THR A 27 -5.62 13.61 -0.69
C THR A 27 -6.57 14.68 -1.25
N GLU A 28 -6.59 15.89 -0.66
CA GLU A 28 -7.59 16.92 -0.97
C GLU A 28 -7.66 17.31 -2.45
N GLU A 29 -6.50 17.39 -3.12
CA GLU A 29 -6.42 17.77 -4.54
C GLU A 29 -7.03 16.73 -5.49
N TYR A 30 -7.14 15.48 -5.03
CA TYR A 30 -7.57 14.34 -5.84
C TYR A 30 -8.97 13.83 -5.49
N GLU A 31 -9.62 14.42 -4.50
CA GLU A 31 -10.98 14.09 -4.07
C GLU A 31 -12.03 14.85 -4.92
N GLY A 32 -13.26 14.34 -4.93
CA GLY A 32 -14.42 15.03 -5.49
C GLY A 32 -14.63 14.91 -6.99
N PHE A 33 -13.81 14.16 -7.72
CA PHE A 33 -14.02 13.93 -9.16
C PHE A 33 -15.28 13.12 -9.43
N SER A 34 -16.02 13.53 -10.46
CA SER A 34 -17.20 12.82 -10.94
C SER A 34 -16.82 11.61 -11.80
N LEU A 35 -17.78 10.71 -12.03
CA LEU A 35 -17.58 9.55 -12.91
C LEU A 35 -17.15 9.95 -14.33
N LEU A 36 -17.68 11.06 -14.85
CA LEU A 36 -17.38 11.57 -16.20
C LEU A 36 -15.93 12.07 -16.29
N GLU A 37 -15.46 12.76 -15.26
CA GLU A 37 -14.08 13.24 -15.20
C GLU A 37 -13.09 12.08 -15.11
N VAL A 38 -13.41 11.05 -14.31
CA VAL A 38 -12.58 9.84 -14.23
C VAL A 38 -12.55 9.09 -15.57
N ASP A 39 -13.65 9.06 -16.32
CA ASP A 39 -13.70 8.46 -17.67
C ASP A 39 -12.78 9.22 -18.64
N THR A 40 -12.82 10.55 -18.62
CA THR A 40 -11.92 11.37 -19.44
C THR A 40 -10.45 11.21 -19.05
N MET A 41 -10.14 11.18 -17.76
CA MET A 41 -8.78 10.92 -17.26
C MET A 41 -8.27 9.53 -17.68
N ALA A 42 -9.12 8.51 -17.58
CA ALA A 42 -8.77 7.15 -17.99
C ALA A 42 -8.48 7.07 -19.49
N SER A 43 -9.30 7.73 -20.31
CA SER A 43 -9.12 7.80 -21.77
C SER A 43 -7.82 8.51 -22.17
N GLN A 44 -7.42 9.52 -21.41
CA GLN A 44 -6.20 10.31 -21.62
C GLN A 44 -4.96 9.71 -20.94
N LYS A 45 -5.09 8.58 -20.21
CA LYS A 45 -4.04 7.95 -19.39
C LYS A 45 -3.45 8.89 -18.31
N MET A 46 -4.28 9.78 -17.77
CA MET A 46 -3.92 10.77 -16.74
C MET A 46 -4.50 10.39 -15.37
N MET A 47 -4.47 9.10 -15.04
CA MET A 47 -5.00 8.58 -13.78
C MET A 47 -3.98 8.60 -12.65
N ASP A 48 -2.73 8.91 -12.94
CA ASP A 48 -1.64 8.89 -11.98
C ASP A 48 -1.84 9.94 -10.87
N ILE A 49 -1.45 9.61 -9.64
CA ILE A 49 -1.66 10.43 -8.46
C ILE A 49 -0.34 10.48 -7.67
N LEU A 50 0.10 11.68 -7.32
CA LEU A 50 1.23 11.88 -6.42
C LEU A 50 0.72 12.47 -5.12
N LEU A 51 0.91 11.77 -4.01
CA LEU A 51 0.50 12.18 -2.68
C LEU A 51 1.71 12.45 -1.80
N GLU A 52 1.62 13.42 -0.93
CA GLU A 52 2.64 13.72 0.07
C GLU A 52 2.06 13.58 1.48
N ASN A 53 2.87 13.05 2.38
CA ASN A 53 2.51 12.99 3.79
C ASN A 53 3.10 14.21 4.49
N PRO A 54 2.27 15.14 5.01
CA PRO A 54 2.74 16.40 5.59
C PRO A 54 3.57 16.22 6.86
N LYS A 55 3.47 15.06 7.53
CA LYS A 55 4.21 14.78 8.78
C LYS A 55 5.58 14.17 8.53
N SER A 56 5.70 13.26 7.56
CA SER A 56 6.93 12.52 7.30
C SER A 56 7.65 12.97 6.03
N SER A 57 7.05 13.87 5.24
CA SER A 57 7.53 14.30 3.91
C SER A 57 7.72 13.14 2.92
N LYS A 58 7.18 11.96 3.23
CA LYS A 58 7.22 10.79 2.34
C LYS A 58 6.17 10.94 1.25
N LYS A 59 6.52 10.47 0.05
CA LYS A 59 5.63 10.50 -1.12
C LYS A 59 5.06 9.13 -1.40
N ALA A 60 3.86 9.12 -1.96
CA ALA A 60 3.24 7.92 -2.51
C ALA A 60 2.80 8.22 -3.95
N PHE A 61 3.33 7.47 -4.89
CA PHE A 61 2.94 7.57 -6.29
C PHE A 61 2.01 6.41 -6.64
N ILE A 62 0.79 6.73 -7.06
CA ILE A 62 -0.22 5.74 -7.47
C ILE A 62 -0.34 5.78 -8.99
N LYS A 63 -0.03 4.65 -9.63
CA LYS A 63 -0.11 4.49 -11.08
C LYS A 63 -1.14 3.43 -11.45
N TYR A 64 -2.04 3.79 -12.35
CA TYR A 64 -3.01 2.85 -12.92
C TYR A 64 -2.44 2.17 -14.15
N PHE A 65 -2.18 0.88 -14.03
CA PHE A 65 -1.68 0.04 -15.13
C PHE A 65 -2.71 -1.03 -15.47
N ILE A 66 -3.61 -0.70 -16.40
CA ILE A 66 -4.80 -1.52 -16.72
C ILE A 66 -4.44 -2.83 -17.42
N ASN A 67 -3.31 -2.88 -18.12
CA ASN A 67 -2.82 -4.07 -18.81
C ASN A 67 -2.11 -5.05 -17.86
N LYS A 68 -1.72 -6.20 -18.38
CA LYS A 68 -0.89 -7.15 -17.66
C LYS A 68 0.50 -6.54 -17.44
N ILE A 69 0.90 -6.38 -16.18
CA ILE A 69 2.26 -5.94 -15.84
C ILE A 69 3.22 -7.10 -16.00
N THR A 70 4.29 -6.86 -16.76
CA THR A 70 5.45 -7.75 -16.83
C THR A 70 6.60 -7.22 -15.97
N PRO A 71 7.57 -8.05 -15.58
CA PRO A 71 8.79 -7.58 -14.89
C PRO A 71 9.53 -6.46 -15.63
N ALA A 72 9.52 -6.48 -16.96
CA ALA A 72 10.13 -5.45 -17.80
C ALA A 72 9.38 -4.11 -17.71
N ASP A 73 8.04 -4.14 -17.70
CA ASP A 73 7.23 -2.93 -17.51
C ASP A 73 7.47 -2.32 -16.12
N LEU A 74 7.57 -3.18 -15.09
CA LEU A 74 7.87 -2.73 -13.74
C LEU A 74 9.23 -2.04 -13.66
N SER A 75 10.28 -2.65 -14.27
CA SER A 75 11.61 -2.04 -14.31
C SER A 75 11.59 -0.69 -15.02
N SER A 76 10.92 -0.60 -16.18
CA SER A 76 10.79 0.68 -16.90
C SER A 76 10.10 1.77 -16.07
N ILE A 77 9.01 1.44 -15.37
CA ILE A 77 8.30 2.38 -14.48
C ILE A 77 9.20 2.85 -13.34
N ILE A 78 10.00 1.95 -12.79
CA ILE A 78 10.92 2.27 -11.71
C ILE A 78 12.03 3.18 -12.18
N ASP A 79 12.66 2.85 -13.33
CA ASP A 79 13.70 3.68 -13.92
C ASP A 79 13.18 5.09 -14.23
N ASP A 80 11.98 5.19 -14.76
CA ASP A 80 11.34 6.49 -15.04
C ASP A 80 11.11 7.32 -13.76
N LEU A 81 10.61 6.71 -12.68
CA LEU A 81 10.18 7.44 -11.49
C LEU A 81 11.32 7.72 -10.50
N TYR A 82 12.28 6.80 -10.37
CA TYR A 82 13.37 6.92 -9.39
C TYR A 82 14.66 7.49 -9.99
N ASP A 83 14.99 7.09 -11.23
CA ASP A 83 16.30 7.37 -11.81
C ASP A 83 16.25 8.53 -12.81
N ILE A 84 15.25 8.58 -13.71
CA ILE A 84 15.16 9.61 -14.77
C ILE A 84 14.50 10.88 -14.22
N ASN A 85 13.27 10.78 -13.76
CA ASN A 85 12.50 11.92 -13.30
C ASN A 85 12.75 12.28 -11.82
N GLN A 86 13.33 11.37 -11.05
CA GLN A 86 13.65 11.53 -9.63
C GLN A 86 12.46 12.03 -8.79
N ILE A 87 11.25 11.55 -9.12
CA ILE A 87 10.00 11.91 -8.41
C ILE A 87 9.95 11.22 -7.06
N LEU A 88 10.42 9.97 -6.99
CA LEU A 88 10.41 9.12 -5.80
C LEU A 88 11.82 8.85 -5.30
N THR A 89 11.93 8.71 -3.98
CA THR A 89 13.13 8.28 -3.26
C THR A 89 12.92 6.89 -2.64
N ASN A 90 13.96 6.29 -2.06
CA ASN A 90 13.86 4.99 -1.38
C ASN A 90 12.94 5.03 -0.13
N GLU A 91 12.66 6.23 0.39
CA GLU A 91 11.73 6.45 1.50
C GLU A 91 10.25 6.46 1.07
N ASP A 92 10.01 6.56 -0.21
CA ASP A 92 8.67 6.70 -0.79
C ASP A 92 8.07 5.34 -1.16
N VAL A 93 6.82 5.33 -1.58
CA VAL A 93 6.11 4.12 -2.00
C VAL A 93 5.54 4.27 -3.40
N LEU A 94 5.76 3.26 -4.24
CA LEU A 94 5.10 3.13 -5.54
C LEU A 94 3.93 2.16 -5.42
N ILE A 95 2.73 2.63 -5.69
CA ILE A 95 1.50 1.83 -5.68
C ILE A 95 1.03 1.63 -7.12
N LEU A 96 1.00 0.40 -7.57
CA LEU A 96 0.48 0.04 -8.90
C LEU A 96 -0.90 -0.59 -8.77
N ILE A 97 -1.86 -0.09 -9.54
CA ILE A 97 -3.22 -0.64 -9.59
C ILE A 97 -3.41 -1.33 -10.93
N THR A 98 -3.66 -2.63 -10.89
CA THR A 98 -3.80 -3.49 -12.08
C THR A 98 -5.18 -4.11 -12.17
N ASN A 99 -5.56 -4.61 -13.33
CA ASN A 99 -6.81 -5.36 -13.52
C ASN A 99 -6.58 -6.90 -13.51
N GLN A 100 -5.44 -7.36 -13.00
CA GLN A 100 -5.08 -8.78 -12.98
C GLN A 100 -4.36 -9.16 -11.70
N ASN A 101 -4.45 -10.43 -11.32
CA ASN A 101 -3.67 -10.98 -10.22
C ASN A 101 -2.16 -10.90 -10.52
N ILE A 102 -1.40 -10.64 -9.50
CA ILE A 102 0.06 -10.61 -9.53
C ILE A 102 0.56 -12.04 -9.79
N SER A 103 1.43 -12.21 -10.80
CA SER A 103 2.12 -13.48 -11.03
C SER A 103 3.24 -13.70 -10.00
N ASP A 104 3.60 -14.96 -9.76
CA ASP A 104 4.67 -15.26 -8.80
C ASP A 104 6.02 -14.70 -9.25
N THR A 105 6.32 -14.69 -10.55
CA THR A 105 7.50 -14.03 -11.11
C THR A 105 7.53 -12.53 -10.83
N LEU A 106 6.38 -11.86 -10.82
CA LEU A 106 6.30 -10.44 -10.47
C LEU A 106 6.50 -10.23 -8.97
N LYS A 107 6.00 -11.13 -8.12
CA LYS A 107 6.26 -11.08 -6.66
C LYS A 107 7.74 -11.23 -6.36
N GLU A 108 8.40 -12.22 -6.97
CA GLU A 108 9.86 -12.42 -6.84
C GLU A 108 10.64 -11.17 -7.26
N ASN A 109 10.23 -10.51 -8.34
CA ASN A 109 10.85 -9.27 -8.79
C ASN A 109 10.65 -8.12 -7.78
N ILE A 110 9.45 -7.97 -7.22
CA ILE A 110 9.16 -6.97 -6.18
C ILE A 110 10.02 -7.22 -4.93
N VAL A 111 10.16 -8.48 -4.51
CA VAL A 111 11.04 -8.86 -3.40
C VAL A 111 12.48 -8.47 -3.72
N TYR A 112 12.99 -8.83 -4.90
CA TYR A 112 14.33 -8.47 -5.34
C TYR A 112 14.58 -6.96 -5.33
N LEU A 113 13.64 -6.17 -5.85
CA LEU A 113 13.71 -4.70 -5.88
C LEU A 113 13.80 -4.09 -4.48
N TYR A 114 13.04 -4.64 -3.53
CA TYR A 114 13.13 -4.15 -2.15
C TYR A 114 14.44 -4.55 -1.48
N ASP A 115 14.83 -5.82 -1.59
CA ASP A 115 15.98 -6.36 -0.86
C ASP A 115 17.32 -5.81 -1.38
N HIS A 116 17.43 -5.53 -2.68
CA HIS A 116 18.68 -5.04 -3.29
C HIS A 116 18.69 -3.53 -3.57
N HIS A 117 17.55 -2.94 -3.84
CA HIS A 117 17.47 -1.52 -4.25
C HIS A 117 16.67 -0.66 -3.27
N HIS A 118 16.09 -1.25 -2.23
CA HIS A 118 15.23 -0.58 -1.23
C HIS A 118 14.05 0.19 -1.85
N LYS A 119 13.62 -0.21 -3.06
CA LYS A 119 12.48 0.39 -3.76
C LYS A 119 11.20 -0.30 -3.31
N HIS A 120 10.33 0.43 -2.62
CA HIS A 120 9.09 -0.12 -2.06
C HIS A 120 7.96 -0.04 -3.08
N VAL A 121 7.55 -1.20 -3.60
CA VAL A 121 6.50 -1.35 -4.60
C VAL A 121 5.36 -2.18 -4.07
N ILE A 122 4.14 -1.65 -4.16
CA ILE A 122 2.90 -2.33 -3.79
C ILE A 122 2.03 -2.48 -5.04
N VAL A 123 1.49 -3.68 -5.25
CA VAL A 123 0.58 -3.92 -6.38
C VAL A 123 -0.78 -4.35 -5.85
N HIS A 124 -1.82 -3.60 -6.26
CA HIS A 124 -3.21 -3.89 -5.97
C HIS A 124 -3.94 -4.34 -7.23
N ASP A 125 -4.81 -5.31 -7.09
CA ASP A 125 -5.81 -5.62 -8.09
C ASP A 125 -7.02 -4.71 -7.87
N ILE A 126 -7.50 -4.06 -8.93
CA ILE A 126 -8.63 -3.14 -8.91
C ILE A 126 -9.89 -3.77 -8.30
N ARG A 127 -10.05 -5.09 -8.42
CA ARG A 127 -11.18 -5.83 -7.88
C ARG A 127 -11.22 -5.81 -6.35
N TYR A 128 -10.08 -5.74 -5.69
CA TYR A 128 -9.98 -5.65 -4.23
C TYR A 128 -10.11 -4.21 -3.70
N LEU A 129 -10.06 -3.21 -4.60
CA LEU A 129 -10.27 -1.80 -4.26
C LEU A 129 -11.71 -1.32 -4.50
N GLN A 130 -12.68 -2.23 -4.58
CA GLN A 130 -14.09 -1.87 -4.75
C GLN A 130 -14.77 -1.47 -3.44
N PHE A 131 -14.09 -1.64 -2.33
CA PHE A 131 -14.47 -1.19 -0.99
C PHE A 131 -13.20 -0.89 -0.18
N ASN A 132 -13.34 -0.12 0.90
CA ASN A 132 -12.22 0.14 1.80
C ASN A 132 -12.03 -1.02 2.78
N GLY A 133 -11.00 -1.84 2.55
CA GLY A 133 -10.69 -3.00 3.38
C GLY A 133 -10.39 -2.65 4.83
N LEU A 134 -9.77 -1.49 5.11
CA LEU A 134 -9.42 -1.07 6.47
C LEU A 134 -10.66 -0.70 7.31
N LYS A 135 -11.77 -0.33 6.67
CA LYS A 135 -13.05 -0.04 7.34
C LYS A 135 -13.94 -1.27 7.54
N HIS A 136 -13.50 -2.45 7.08
CA HIS A 136 -14.32 -3.65 7.19
C HIS A 136 -14.35 -4.17 8.64
N ARG A 137 -15.53 -4.49 9.17
CA ARG A 137 -15.77 -4.88 10.57
C ARG A 137 -14.89 -6.03 11.09
N LEU A 138 -14.52 -6.96 10.23
CA LEU A 138 -13.71 -8.13 10.61
C LEU A 138 -12.19 -7.88 10.49
N VAL A 139 -11.79 -6.77 9.90
CA VAL A 139 -10.38 -6.41 9.78
C VAL A 139 -9.95 -5.68 11.04
N PRO A 140 -8.98 -6.21 11.80
CA PRO A 140 -8.50 -5.57 13.02
C PRO A 140 -7.79 -4.26 12.69
N GLU A 141 -7.90 -3.30 13.58
CA GLU A 141 -7.13 -2.07 13.47
C GLU A 141 -5.63 -2.40 13.53
N ALA A 142 -4.88 -1.93 12.56
CA ALA A 142 -3.45 -2.18 12.42
C ALA A 142 -2.67 -0.86 12.52
N HIS A 143 -1.58 -0.87 13.28
CA HIS A 143 -0.69 0.28 13.46
C HIS A 143 0.76 -0.17 13.32
N ILE A 144 1.51 0.48 12.42
CA ILE A 144 2.95 0.27 12.27
C ILE A 144 3.64 1.00 13.41
N LEU A 145 4.44 0.29 14.20
CA LEU A 145 5.17 0.89 15.31
C LEU A 145 6.23 1.86 14.78
N SER A 146 6.26 3.05 15.33
CA SER A 146 7.36 3.98 15.13
C SER A 146 8.64 3.46 15.80
N GLU A 147 9.81 4.00 15.44
CA GLU A 147 11.09 3.58 16.03
C GLU A 147 11.08 3.66 17.56
N LYS A 148 10.48 4.72 18.12
CA LYS A 148 10.36 4.88 19.58
C LYS A 148 9.48 3.83 20.21
N GLU A 149 8.29 3.59 19.64
CA GLU A 149 7.37 2.55 20.11
C GLU A 149 7.99 1.15 19.98
N LEU A 150 8.78 0.91 18.93
CA LEU A 150 9.48 -0.36 18.73
C LEU A 150 10.56 -0.56 19.80
N GLU A 151 11.30 0.46 20.18
CA GLU A 151 12.29 0.37 21.25
C GLU A 151 11.65 0.13 22.62
N GLU A 152 10.54 0.79 22.92
CA GLU A 152 9.76 0.55 24.13
C GLU A 152 9.21 -0.87 24.15
N PHE A 153 8.64 -1.32 23.03
CA PHE A 153 8.14 -2.67 22.86
C PHE A 153 9.23 -3.74 23.04
N LYS A 154 10.42 -3.54 22.48
CA LYS A 154 11.58 -4.44 22.67
C LYS A 154 11.95 -4.56 24.13
N LYS A 155 11.96 -3.46 24.87
CA LYS A 155 12.28 -3.45 26.31
C LYS A 155 11.20 -4.15 27.14
N GLU A 156 9.93 -3.87 26.85
CA GLU A 156 8.79 -4.44 27.58
C GLU A 156 8.72 -5.96 27.44
N PHE A 157 8.96 -6.47 26.22
CA PHE A 157 8.86 -7.90 25.91
C PHE A 157 10.22 -8.62 25.86
N TYR A 158 11.31 -7.93 26.22
CA TYR A 158 12.68 -8.50 26.21
C TYR A 158 13.07 -9.07 24.85
N LEU A 159 12.71 -8.37 23.75
CA LEU A 159 12.98 -8.81 22.39
C LEU A 159 14.34 -8.28 21.90
N GLU A 160 15.25 -9.18 21.56
CA GLU A 160 16.54 -8.83 20.94
C GLU A 160 16.39 -8.74 19.41
N HIS A 161 15.71 -9.72 18.82
CA HIS A 161 15.56 -9.86 17.38
C HIS A 161 14.07 -9.99 16.98
N PRO A 162 13.31 -8.90 16.86
CA PRO A 162 11.89 -8.92 16.51
C PRO A 162 11.57 -9.74 15.26
N LYS A 163 12.46 -9.71 14.24
CA LYS A 163 12.27 -10.45 12.99
C LYS A 163 12.17 -11.96 13.14
N THR A 164 12.83 -12.53 14.15
CA THR A 164 12.85 -13.98 14.39
C THR A 164 11.97 -14.41 15.57
N GLN A 165 11.63 -13.46 16.45
CA GLN A 165 10.89 -13.73 17.68
C GLN A 165 9.39 -13.46 17.55
N LEU A 166 8.98 -12.65 16.56
CA LEU A 166 7.57 -12.35 16.30
C LEU A 166 7.02 -13.23 15.18
N PRO A 167 5.72 -13.54 15.21
CA PRO A 167 5.04 -14.17 14.08
C PRO A 167 5.15 -13.33 12.82
N GLU A 168 5.40 -13.98 11.70
CA GLU A 168 5.55 -13.35 10.39
C GLU A 168 4.20 -12.93 9.80
N LEU A 169 4.23 -11.89 8.99
CA LEU A 169 3.13 -11.42 8.16
C LEU A 169 3.66 -11.16 6.76
N ASP A 170 3.08 -11.82 5.77
CA ASP A 170 3.48 -11.68 4.37
C ASP A 170 3.27 -10.24 3.89
N ARG A 171 4.30 -9.65 3.24
CA ARG A 171 4.23 -8.33 2.59
C ARG A 171 3.14 -8.23 1.52
N PHE A 172 2.73 -9.37 0.94
CA PHE A 172 1.64 -9.46 -0.03
C PHE A 172 0.26 -9.63 0.61
N ASP A 173 0.16 -9.73 1.93
CA ASP A 173 -1.13 -9.72 2.63
C ASP A 173 -1.91 -8.45 2.31
N ALA A 174 -3.23 -8.59 2.18
CA ALA A 174 -4.11 -7.48 1.80
C ALA A 174 -4.01 -6.29 2.77
N GLN A 175 -3.93 -6.57 4.08
CA GLN A 175 -3.85 -5.52 5.09
C GLN A 175 -2.48 -4.85 5.10
N CYS A 176 -1.38 -5.62 4.95
CA CYS A 176 -0.02 -5.09 4.78
C CYS A 176 0.06 -4.07 3.63
N LYS A 177 -0.49 -4.46 2.47
CA LYS A 177 -0.50 -3.58 1.29
C LYS A 177 -1.31 -2.31 1.52
N LEU A 178 -2.46 -2.39 2.20
CA LEU A 178 -3.31 -1.23 2.48
C LEU A 178 -2.68 -0.24 3.46
N ILE A 179 -1.93 -0.72 4.46
CA ILE A 179 -1.22 0.17 5.41
C ILE A 179 0.17 0.57 4.91
N CYS A 180 0.56 0.16 3.70
CA CYS A 180 1.89 0.41 3.12
C CYS A 180 3.05 -0.07 4.01
N ALA A 181 2.88 -1.22 4.68
CA ALA A 181 3.90 -1.81 5.54
C ALA A 181 5.12 -2.25 4.72
N ARG A 182 6.31 -2.01 5.27
CA ARG A 182 7.59 -2.39 4.68
C ARG A 182 8.11 -3.68 5.33
N PRO A 183 8.87 -4.49 4.60
CA PRO A 183 9.58 -5.61 5.22
C PRO A 183 10.48 -5.15 6.37
N GLY A 184 10.29 -5.76 7.52
CA GLY A 184 10.95 -5.40 8.76
C GLY A 184 10.10 -4.56 9.72
N ASP A 185 9.00 -3.98 9.25
CA ASP A 185 8.07 -3.25 10.12
C ASP A 185 7.39 -4.19 11.11
N VAL A 186 7.28 -3.75 12.36
CA VAL A 186 6.46 -4.43 13.37
C VAL A 186 5.10 -3.77 13.43
N ILE A 187 4.07 -4.58 13.27
CA ILE A 187 2.69 -4.14 13.18
C ILE A 187 1.93 -4.62 14.41
N ARG A 188 1.32 -3.68 15.13
CA ARG A 188 0.40 -3.94 16.23
C ARG A 188 -1.02 -4.04 15.69
N PHE A 189 -1.69 -5.14 16.04
CA PHE A 189 -3.09 -5.37 15.71
C PHE A 189 -3.93 -5.31 16.97
N LYS A 190 -5.02 -4.55 16.92
CA LYS A 190 -6.04 -4.49 17.96
C LYS A 190 -7.19 -5.40 17.57
N ARG A 191 -7.35 -6.51 18.27
CA ARG A 191 -8.37 -7.52 17.98
C ARG A 191 -9.36 -7.62 19.14
N MET A 192 -10.64 -7.68 18.82
CA MET A 192 -11.67 -8.01 19.80
C MET A 192 -11.67 -9.54 20.04
N SER A 193 -11.71 -9.94 21.31
CA SER A 193 -11.77 -11.34 21.73
C SER A 193 -13.02 -11.58 22.56
N GLN A 194 -13.55 -12.79 22.51
CA GLN A 194 -14.70 -13.18 23.34
C GLN A 194 -14.36 -13.27 24.83
N THR A 195 -13.09 -13.50 25.15
CA THR A 195 -12.62 -13.66 26.54
C THR A 195 -11.96 -12.40 27.11
N SER A 196 -11.36 -11.59 26.26
CA SER A 196 -10.85 -10.27 26.61
C SER A 196 -11.47 -9.25 25.68
N ILE A 197 -11.98 -8.16 26.19
CA ILE A 197 -12.65 -7.12 25.40
C ILE A 197 -11.76 -6.66 24.26
N GLU A 198 -10.47 -6.49 24.52
CA GLU A 198 -9.44 -6.14 23.54
C GLU A 198 -8.20 -6.97 23.78
N SER A 199 -7.57 -7.44 22.71
CA SER A 199 -6.26 -8.07 22.78
C SER A 199 -5.33 -7.46 21.72
N MET A 200 -4.10 -7.16 22.13
CA MET A 200 -3.06 -6.68 21.26
C MET A 200 -2.18 -7.85 20.83
N TYR A 201 -1.88 -7.95 19.56
CA TYR A 201 -0.91 -8.88 19.06
C TYR A 201 -0.03 -8.23 18.00
N TYR A 202 1.17 -8.75 17.86
CA TYR A 202 2.22 -8.13 17.06
C TYR A 202 2.72 -9.11 16.02
N ARG A 203 3.00 -8.59 14.84
CA ARG A 203 3.60 -9.35 13.73
C ARG A 203 4.67 -8.52 13.06
N VAL A 204 5.65 -9.20 12.48
CA VAL A 204 6.66 -8.56 11.65
C VAL A 204 6.36 -8.80 10.18
N CYS A 205 6.43 -7.75 9.36
CA CYS A 205 6.30 -7.86 7.92
C CYS A 205 7.56 -8.51 7.32
N VAL A 206 7.38 -9.53 6.46
CA VAL A 206 8.46 -10.25 5.78
C VAL A 206 8.30 -10.26 4.27
#